data_dcde68539e2561995d29888eed3ba9b6
#
_entry.id   dcde68539e2561995d29888eed3ba9b6
#
_cell.length_a   1.000
_cell.length_b   1.000
_cell.length_c   1.000
_cell.angle_alpha   90.00
_cell.angle_beta   90.00
_cell.angle_gamma   90.00
#
_symmetry.space_group_name_H-M   'P 1'
#
loop_
_entity.id
_entity.type
_entity.pdbx_description
1 polymer ?
#
loop_
_entity_poly.entity_id
_entity_poly.type
_entity_poly.pdbx_seq_one_letter_code
_entity_poly.pdbx_strand_id
1 'polypeptide(L)'
;QQPQGGRIINNGSVSAHVPRPGSAPYTSTKHAITGLTRSISLDGRKFNIACSQIDIGNAGTEMTKRMSEGIIQASGDIKKEPIMDVSHVAKAVYDIAELPLNTNIQFMTIMASSMPYIGRG
;
A
#
# COMPACT_ATOMS: atom_id res chain seq x y z
N GLN A 1 -23.84 -2.89 -12.39
CA GLN A 1 -23.08 -1.63 -12.51
C GLN A 1 -23.88 -0.49 -11.94
N GLN A 2 -23.17 0.41 -11.27
CA GLN A 2 -23.79 1.61 -10.74
C GLN A 2 -23.88 2.67 -11.84
N PRO A 3 -25.04 3.30 -12.05
CA PRO A 3 -25.19 4.29 -13.13
C PRO A 3 -24.25 5.49 -12.99
N GLN A 4 -23.96 5.92 -11.77
CA GLN A 4 -23.09 7.07 -11.50
C GLN A 4 -21.59 6.70 -11.44
N GLY A 5 -21.27 5.42 -11.56
CA GLY A 5 -19.89 4.94 -11.42
C GLY A 5 -19.53 4.60 -9.99
N GLY A 6 -18.26 4.51 -9.72
CA GLY A 6 -17.77 4.14 -8.40
C GLY A 6 -16.27 4.25 -8.26
N ARG A 7 -15.78 3.85 -7.09
CA ARG A 7 -14.36 3.90 -6.77
C ARG A 7 -13.91 2.60 -6.14
N ILE A 8 -12.76 2.11 -6.57
CA ILE A 8 -12.11 0.93 -6.01
C ILE A 8 -10.78 1.36 -5.43
N ILE A 9 -10.51 1.01 -4.20
CA ILE A 9 -9.24 1.32 -3.52
C ILE A 9 -8.61 -0.01 -3.13
N ASN A 10 -7.52 -0.36 -3.80
CA ASN A 10 -6.78 -1.59 -3.51
C ASN A 10 -5.78 -1.35 -2.39
N ASN A 11 -5.75 -2.27 -1.43
CA ASN A 11 -4.79 -2.25 -0.35
C ASN A 11 -3.52 -2.96 -0.80
N GLY A 12 -2.46 -2.20 -1.03
CA GLY A 12 -1.14 -2.71 -1.37
C GLY A 12 -0.20 -2.68 -0.18
N SER A 13 1.09 -2.68 -0.49
CA SER A 13 2.15 -2.65 0.50
C SER A 13 3.39 -2.04 -0.12
N VAL A 14 4.30 -1.50 0.71
CA VAL A 14 5.62 -1.08 0.24
C VAL A 14 6.40 -2.25 -0.38
N SER A 15 6.04 -3.49 -0.05
CA SER A 15 6.58 -4.68 -0.71
C SER A 15 6.19 -4.80 -2.18
N ALA A 16 5.25 -3.99 -2.66
CA ALA A 16 4.97 -3.88 -4.10
C ALA A 16 6.12 -3.21 -4.86
N HIS A 17 7.06 -2.58 -4.16
CA HIS A 17 8.17 -1.84 -4.76
C HIS A 17 9.52 -2.34 -4.27
N VAL A 18 9.67 -2.59 -2.97
CA VAL A 18 10.95 -2.95 -2.36
C VAL A 18 10.77 -4.21 -1.51
N PRO A 19 11.37 -5.34 -1.91
CA PRO A 19 11.23 -6.60 -1.16
C PRO A 19 12.09 -6.61 0.10
N ARG A 20 11.77 -7.54 1.00
CA ARG A 20 12.58 -7.89 2.17
C ARG A 20 13.15 -9.29 2.00
N PRO A 21 14.24 -9.62 2.67
CA PRO A 21 14.76 -11.01 2.66
C PRO A 21 13.69 -12.00 3.10
N GLY A 22 13.57 -13.11 2.38
CA GLY A 22 12.65 -14.20 2.73
C GLY A 22 11.17 -13.91 2.46
N SER A 23 10.84 -12.86 1.71
CA SER A 23 9.45 -12.43 1.50
C SER A 23 8.96 -12.63 0.06
N ALA A 24 9.60 -13.49 -0.73
CA ALA A 24 9.26 -13.63 -2.14
C ALA A 24 7.77 -13.91 -2.43
N PRO A 25 7.07 -14.83 -1.73
CA PRO A 25 5.64 -15.02 -1.99
C PRO A 25 4.80 -13.78 -1.70
N TYR A 26 5.04 -13.14 -0.57
CA TYR A 26 4.32 -11.92 -0.17
C TYR A 26 4.61 -10.79 -1.15
N THR A 27 5.88 -10.55 -1.46
CA THR A 27 6.32 -9.51 -2.40
C THR A 27 5.71 -9.72 -3.78
N SER A 28 5.72 -10.96 -4.29
CA SER A 28 5.12 -11.29 -5.58
C SER A 28 3.62 -10.97 -5.61
N THR A 29 2.90 -11.35 -4.55
CA THR A 29 1.48 -11.06 -4.43
C THR A 29 1.22 -9.56 -4.44
N LYS A 30 2.02 -8.79 -3.71
CA LYS A 30 1.83 -7.33 -3.63
C LYS A 30 2.20 -6.63 -4.94
N HIS A 31 3.16 -7.13 -5.71
CA HIS A 31 3.43 -6.62 -7.05
C HIS A 31 2.28 -6.90 -8.00
N ALA A 32 1.62 -8.05 -7.86
CA ALA A 32 0.44 -8.39 -8.67
C ALA A 32 -0.71 -7.39 -8.46
N ILE A 33 -0.88 -6.86 -7.25
CA ILE A 33 -1.89 -5.83 -6.96
C ILE A 33 -1.66 -4.58 -7.82
N THR A 34 -0.41 -4.17 -8.03
CA THR A 34 -0.10 -3.02 -8.90
C THR A 34 -0.57 -3.26 -10.33
N GLY A 35 -0.33 -4.45 -10.87
CA GLY A 35 -0.82 -4.82 -12.19
C GLY A 35 -2.35 -4.79 -12.26
N LEU A 36 -3.00 -5.32 -11.24
CA LEU A 36 -4.46 -5.33 -11.14
C LEU A 36 -5.03 -3.89 -11.10
N THR A 37 -4.44 -3.01 -10.30
CA THR A 37 -4.85 -1.61 -10.20
C THR A 37 -4.81 -0.92 -11.55
N ARG A 38 -3.74 -1.12 -12.32
CA ARG A 38 -3.59 -0.55 -13.67
C ARG A 38 -4.65 -1.09 -14.63
N SER A 39 -4.91 -2.39 -14.57
CA SER A 39 -5.93 -3.03 -15.42
C SER A 39 -7.32 -2.51 -15.10
N ILE A 40 -7.67 -2.40 -13.83
CA ILE A 40 -8.97 -1.87 -13.40
C ILE A 40 -9.11 -0.40 -13.83
N SER A 41 -8.04 0.40 -13.72
CA SER A 41 -8.06 1.79 -14.15
C SER A 41 -8.37 1.91 -15.64
N LEU A 42 -7.80 1.03 -16.45
CA LEU A 42 -8.05 1.04 -17.89
C LEU A 42 -9.46 0.56 -18.23
N ASP A 43 -9.82 -0.61 -17.73
CA ASP A 43 -11.09 -1.26 -18.08
C ASP A 43 -12.30 -0.54 -17.48
N GLY A 44 -12.12 0.10 -16.35
CA GLY A 44 -13.21 0.78 -15.63
C GLY A 44 -13.57 2.15 -16.17
N ARG A 45 -12.74 2.75 -17.03
CA ARG A 45 -12.98 4.12 -17.53
C ARG A 45 -14.35 4.29 -18.18
N LYS A 46 -14.74 3.35 -19.01
CA LYS A 46 -16.03 3.41 -19.72
C LYS A 46 -17.22 3.27 -18.79
N PHE A 47 -17.00 2.84 -17.55
CA PHE A 47 -18.06 2.69 -16.54
C PHE A 47 -17.95 3.78 -15.46
N ASN A 48 -17.11 4.77 -15.67
CA ASN A 48 -16.83 5.84 -14.71
C ASN A 48 -16.36 5.29 -13.36
N ILE A 49 -15.45 4.31 -13.42
CA ILE A 49 -14.85 3.70 -12.23
C ILE A 49 -13.41 4.22 -12.09
N ALA A 50 -13.11 4.83 -10.95
CA ALA A 50 -11.77 5.24 -10.57
C ALA A 50 -11.14 4.15 -9.72
N CYS A 51 -9.86 3.85 -9.96
CA CYS A 51 -9.15 2.85 -9.19
C CYS A 51 -7.89 3.45 -8.57
N SER A 52 -7.70 3.20 -7.29
CA SER A 52 -6.55 3.65 -6.52
C SER A 52 -5.86 2.47 -5.87
N GLN A 53 -4.58 2.64 -5.58
CA GLN A 53 -3.83 1.70 -4.73
C GLN A 53 -3.14 2.49 -3.64
N ILE A 54 -3.32 2.04 -2.39
CA ILE A 54 -2.57 2.59 -1.27
C ILE A 54 -1.57 1.54 -0.80
N ASP A 55 -0.29 1.89 -0.88
CA ASP A 55 0.80 1.03 -0.42
C ASP A 55 1.18 1.44 0.99
N ILE A 56 1.06 0.50 1.92
CA ILE A 56 1.17 0.77 3.34
C ILE A 56 2.45 0.15 3.88
N GLY A 57 3.19 0.92 4.68
CA GLY A 57 4.42 0.45 5.33
C GLY A 57 4.35 0.64 6.84
N ASN A 58 4.42 -0.46 7.57
CA ASN A 58 4.55 -0.49 9.03
C ASN A 58 3.43 0.22 9.78
N ALA A 59 2.18 -0.04 9.43
CA ALA A 59 1.03 0.40 10.22
C ALA A 59 0.90 -0.46 11.49
N GLY A 60 0.37 0.13 12.56
CA GLY A 60 0.25 -0.52 13.86
C GLY A 60 -0.86 -1.57 13.94
N THR A 61 -0.61 -2.75 13.41
CA THR A 61 -1.49 -3.91 13.46
C THR A 61 -0.80 -5.07 14.17
N GLU A 62 -1.52 -6.15 14.45
CA GLU A 62 -0.94 -7.35 15.03
C GLU A 62 0.25 -7.87 14.21
N MET A 63 0.13 -7.85 12.89
CA MET A 63 1.20 -8.30 11.99
C MET A 63 2.46 -7.46 12.15
N THR A 64 2.31 -6.14 12.26
CA THR A 64 3.45 -5.22 12.34
C THR A 64 4.04 -5.11 13.74
N LYS A 65 3.34 -5.61 14.76
CA LYS A 65 3.87 -5.66 16.12
C LYS A 65 5.22 -6.40 16.16
N ARG A 66 5.37 -7.44 15.35
CA ARG A 66 6.62 -8.19 15.24
C ARG A 66 7.77 -7.34 14.71
N MET A 67 7.47 -6.36 13.86
CA MET A 67 8.49 -5.46 13.30
C MET A 67 9.10 -4.56 14.38
N SER A 68 8.30 -4.18 15.38
CA SER A 68 8.80 -3.39 16.51
C SER A 68 9.69 -4.21 17.45
N GLU A 69 9.62 -5.54 17.39
CA GLU A 69 10.43 -6.44 18.19
C GLU A 69 11.75 -6.82 17.51
N GLY A 70 11.83 -6.63 16.19
CA GLY A 70 13.02 -6.88 15.40
C GLY A 70 12.74 -7.71 14.17
N ILE A 71 13.34 -7.32 13.04
CA ILE A 71 13.16 -7.98 11.75
C ILE A 71 14.48 -7.94 10.98
N ILE A 72 14.73 -8.99 10.16
CA ILE A 72 15.91 -9.07 9.31
C ILE A 72 15.84 -8.00 8.22
N GLN A 73 16.87 -7.16 8.16
CA GLN A 73 17.03 -6.13 7.15
C GLN A 73 17.73 -6.67 5.89
N ALA A 74 17.73 -5.89 4.82
CA ALA A 74 18.43 -6.23 3.58
C ALA A 74 19.93 -6.46 3.80
N SER A 75 20.51 -5.80 4.81
CA SER A 75 21.91 -5.97 5.22
C SER A 75 22.19 -7.28 5.95
N GLY A 76 21.14 -8.04 6.31
CA GLY A 76 21.25 -9.24 7.14
C GLY A 76 21.12 -8.99 8.64
N ASP A 77 21.16 -7.74 9.07
CA ASP A 77 21.00 -7.39 10.49
C ASP A 77 19.53 -7.51 10.91
N ILE A 78 19.32 -7.84 12.19
CA ILE A 78 17.99 -7.85 12.79
C ILE A 78 17.83 -6.51 13.52
N LYS A 79 16.84 -5.72 13.08
CA LYS A 79 16.59 -4.39 13.64
C LYS A 79 15.12 -4.18 13.91
N LYS A 80 14.81 -3.46 14.98
CA LYS A 80 13.46 -2.97 15.21
C LYS A 80 13.13 -1.90 14.18
N GLU A 81 11.88 -1.88 13.73
CA GLU A 81 11.41 -0.88 12.78
C GLU A 81 10.32 -0.03 13.40
N PRO A 82 10.32 1.28 13.14
CA PRO A 82 9.24 2.14 13.58
C PRO A 82 7.93 1.77 12.89
N ILE A 83 6.82 1.98 13.58
CA ILE A 83 5.48 1.79 13.04
C ILE A 83 4.71 3.09 13.17
N MET A 84 3.71 3.27 12.31
CA MET A 84 2.79 4.42 12.39
C MET A 84 1.45 3.96 12.94
N ASP A 85 0.69 4.92 13.48
CA ASP A 85 -0.68 4.65 13.93
C ASP A 85 -1.55 4.32 12.73
N VAL A 86 -2.34 3.25 12.83
CA VAL A 86 -3.22 2.80 11.75
C VAL A 86 -4.29 3.83 11.40
N SER A 87 -4.62 4.74 12.33
CA SER A 87 -5.58 5.81 12.07
C SER A 87 -5.15 6.73 10.92
N HIS A 88 -3.85 6.90 10.69
CA HIS A 88 -3.35 7.68 9.57
C HIS A 88 -3.65 7.00 8.23
N VAL A 89 -3.58 5.68 8.19
CA VAL A 89 -3.94 4.90 7.00
C VAL A 89 -5.44 5.03 6.73
N ALA A 90 -6.25 4.88 7.77
CA ALA A 90 -7.71 4.99 7.65
C ALA A 90 -8.12 6.37 7.13
N LYS A 91 -7.48 7.44 7.62
CA LYS A 91 -7.75 8.80 7.15
C LYS A 91 -7.37 8.97 5.68
N ALA A 92 -6.22 8.43 5.26
CA ALA A 92 -5.78 8.52 3.87
C ALA A 92 -6.77 7.82 2.94
N VAL A 93 -7.26 6.63 3.30
CA VAL A 93 -8.26 5.90 2.52
C VAL A 93 -9.56 6.70 2.43
N TYR A 94 -10.00 7.26 3.54
CA TYR A 94 -11.21 8.08 3.59
C TYR A 94 -11.09 9.29 2.65
N ASP A 95 -9.97 10.01 2.69
CA ASP A 95 -9.74 11.18 1.86
C ASP A 95 -9.75 10.83 0.37
N ILE A 96 -9.17 9.68 -0.01
CA ILE A 96 -9.23 9.20 -1.39
C ILE A 96 -10.68 8.88 -1.79
N ALA A 97 -11.43 8.22 -0.90
CA ALA A 97 -12.81 7.82 -1.16
C ALA A 97 -13.74 9.02 -1.34
N GLU A 98 -13.44 10.14 -0.69
CA GLU A 98 -14.26 11.36 -0.75
C GLU A 98 -13.98 12.23 -1.99
N LEU A 99 -12.96 11.93 -2.79
CA LEU A 99 -12.70 12.68 -4.02
C LEU A 99 -13.85 12.51 -5.02
N PRO A 100 -14.18 13.56 -5.80
CA PRO A 100 -15.14 13.39 -6.89
C PRO A 100 -14.59 12.42 -7.94
N LEU A 101 -15.48 11.74 -8.68
CA LEU A 101 -15.07 10.71 -9.63
C LEU A 101 -14.23 11.22 -10.81
N ASN A 102 -14.19 12.53 -11.03
CA ASN A 102 -13.33 13.13 -12.05
C ASN A 102 -11.89 13.34 -11.56
N THR A 103 -11.59 13.00 -10.30
CA THR A 103 -10.29 13.22 -9.67
C THR A 103 -9.87 11.93 -8.97
N ASN A 104 -8.65 11.49 -9.20
CA ASN A 104 -8.17 10.25 -8.61
C ASN A 104 -6.73 10.40 -8.12
N ILE A 105 -6.47 9.83 -6.94
CA ILE A 105 -5.11 9.55 -6.49
C ILE A 105 -4.85 8.10 -6.87
N GLN A 106 -4.16 7.89 -7.98
CA GLN A 106 -3.99 6.55 -8.54
C GLN A 106 -3.09 5.67 -7.68
N PHE A 107 -1.98 6.21 -7.20
CA PHE A 107 -1.06 5.51 -6.31
C PHE A 107 -0.67 6.42 -5.16
N MET A 108 -0.68 5.87 -3.95
CA MET A 108 -0.22 6.56 -2.76
C MET A 108 0.59 5.60 -1.91
N THR A 109 1.75 6.06 -1.41
CA THR A 109 2.53 5.33 -0.42
C THR A 109 2.42 6.07 0.91
N ILE A 110 2.00 5.36 1.95
CA ILE A 110 1.97 5.88 3.32
C ILE A 110 2.75 4.94 4.20
N MET A 111 3.68 5.48 4.98
CA MET A 111 4.62 4.65 5.71
C MET A 111 5.10 5.37 6.96
N ALA A 112 5.60 4.62 7.93
CA ALA A 112 6.31 5.21 9.05
C ALA A 112 7.57 5.92 8.51
N SER A 113 7.76 7.19 8.86
CA SER A 113 8.79 8.04 8.24
C SER A 113 10.20 7.48 8.37
N SER A 114 10.49 6.85 9.49
CA SER A 114 11.83 6.36 9.81
C SER A 114 12.06 4.89 9.47
N MET A 115 11.07 4.22 8.87
CA MET A 115 11.26 2.81 8.50
C MET A 115 12.22 2.68 7.31
N PRO A 116 12.98 1.56 7.21
CA PRO A 116 13.83 1.31 6.04
C PRO A 116 12.99 1.17 4.78
N TYR A 117 13.33 1.93 3.75
CA TYR A 117 12.66 1.86 2.46
C TYR A 117 13.62 2.32 1.37
N ILE A 118 13.73 3.64 1.12
CA ILE A 118 14.71 4.17 0.18
C ILE A 118 16.10 4.07 0.82
N GLY A 119 17.06 3.53 0.08
CA GLY A 119 18.39 3.31 0.61
C GLY A 119 18.47 2.19 1.63
N ARG A 120 17.56 1.25 1.58
CA ARG A 120 17.53 0.09 2.46
C ARG A 120 18.82 -0.70 2.35
N GLY A 121 19.52 -0.85 3.47
CA GLY A 121 20.81 -1.53 3.54
C GLY A 121 20.80 -2.89 4.16
#